data_696284ed2b805a980b7fbabbcbc1646e
#
_entry.id   696284ed2b805a980b7fbabbcbc1646e
#
_cell.length_a   1.000
_cell.length_b   1.000
_cell.length_c   1.000
_cell.angle_alpha   90.00
_cell.angle_beta   90.00
_cell.angle_gamma   90.00
#
_symmetry.space_group_name_H-M   'P 1'
#
loop_
_entity.id
_entity.type
_entity.pdbx_description
1 polymer ?
#
loop_
_entity_poly.entity_id
_entity_poly.type
_entity_poly.pdbx_seq_one_letter_code
_entity_poly.pdbx_strand_id
1 'polypeptide(L)'
;MLRVSILITSYMRPHLLKWNLYSLARQEIDFDFETIVLNDGIPDETEALCREYQDILNLKYVFTGQRNQGGELLYRVPGFAINIGARIASGDILIISCAEMFHINNTIGLLTAPLGYDPRLMATAIGMDDDGSFLDYLNENHGRFDYHAYHHRYPRLNTSLPFLMAVHRDEFFAIGGYDEDFTGFAYDDNDFVERLLANGCRLCLTQAKTIHLFHVRHDLGLEQSPEYLYNRDLYLSRKGQIVRNIGREWGKIIPQTAQPKL
;
A
#
# COMPACT_ATOMS: atom_id res chain seq x y z
N MET A 1 20.23 14.33 1.01
CA MET A 1 19.73 12.97 0.67
C MET A 1 18.24 12.98 0.90
N LEU A 2 17.43 12.46 -0.03
CA LEU A 2 15.97 12.42 0.12
C LEU A 2 15.61 11.44 1.24
N ARG A 3 14.67 11.81 2.10
CA ARG A 3 14.14 10.95 3.16
C ARG A 3 13.02 10.08 2.58
N VAL A 4 12.89 8.86 3.05
CA VAL A 4 11.92 7.88 2.54
C VAL A 4 10.97 7.46 3.64
N SER A 5 9.67 7.43 3.35
CA SER A 5 8.64 6.84 4.22
C SER A 5 7.94 5.71 3.48
N ILE A 6 7.90 4.53 4.09
CA ILE A 6 7.20 3.35 3.56
C ILE A 6 5.86 3.24 4.27
N LEU A 7 4.77 3.32 3.51
CA LEU A 7 3.39 3.26 3.99
C LEU A 7 2.83 1.86 3.69
N ILE A 8 2.64 1.06 4.71
CA ILE A 8 2.18 -0.33 4.57
C ILE A 8 0.76 -0.44 5.13
N THR A 9 -0.22 -0.67 4.26
CA THR A 9 -1.59 -0.96 4.69
C THR A 9 -1.71 -2.43 5.10
N SER A 10 -2.39 -2.68 6.23
CA SER A 10 -2.69 -4.03 6.72
C SER A 10 -4.14 -4.10 7.20
N TYR A 11 -4.87 -5.10 6.74
CA TYR A 11 -6.24 -5.38 7.17
C TYR A 11 -6.41 -6.88 7.39
N MET A 12 -6.47 -7.30 8.66
CA MET A 12 -6.62 -8.71 9.06
C MET A 12 -5.54 -9.64 8.47
N ARG A 13 -4.30 -9.13 8.26
CA ARG A 13 -3.21 -9.85 7.60
C ARG A 13 -1.86 -9.82 8.33
N PRO A 14 -1.82 -9.93 9.67
CA PRO A 14 -0.55 -9.91 10.39
C PRO A 14 0.38 -11.06 9.96
N HIS A 15 -0.17 -12.21 9.57
CA HIS A 15 0.57 -13.37 9.06
C HIS A 15 1.31 -13.12 7.73
N LEU A 16 0.82 -12.20 6.88
CA LEU A 16 1.49 -11.77 5.66
C LEU A 16 2.44 -10.60 5.93
N LEU A 17 1.97 -9.61 6.72
CA LEU A 17 2.78 -8.48 7.15
C LEU A 17 4.10 -8.93 7.80
N LYS A 18 4.09 -10.01 8.56
CA LYS A 18 5.29 -10.63 9.12
C LYS A 18 6.38 -10.84 8.06
N TRP A 19 6.02 -11.31 6.87
CA TRP A 19 6.96 -11.57 5.79
C TRP A 19 7.38 -10.31 5.04
N ASN A 20 6.47 -9.32 4.92
CA ASN A 20 6.83 -8.00 4.42
C ASN A 20 7.93 -7.38 5.32
N LEU A 21 7.67 -7.25 6.62
CA LEU A 21 8.64 -6.68 7.58
C LEU A 21 9.93 -7.49 7.64
N TYR A 22 9.85 -8.82 7.57
CA TYR A 22 11.02 -9.70 7.52
C TYR A 22 11.92 -9.39 6.31
N SER A 23 11.33 -9.25 5.12
CA SER A 23 12.08 -8.95 3.90
C SER A 23 12.56 -7.49 3.86
N LEU A 24 11.78 -6.57 4.44
CA LEU A 24 12.15 -5.16 4.56
C LEU A 24 13.36 -4.96 5.49
N ALA A 25 13.40 -5.67 6.61
CA ALA A 25 14.52 -5.63 7.56
C ALA A 25 15.85 -6.17 6.99
N ARG A 26 15.82 -6.77 5.80
CA ARG A 26 17.00 -7.32 5.09
C ARG A 26 17.42 -6.52 3.88
N GLN A 27 16.83 -5.33 3.70
CA GLN A 27 17.24 -4.45 2.62
C GLN A 27 18.64 -3.88 2.90
N GLU A 28 19.54 -4.02 1.94
CA GLU A 28 20.89 -3.46 2.00
C GLU A 28 20.90 -2.08 1.33
N ILE A 29 20.57 -1.05 2.09
CA ILE A 29 20.50 0.34 1.63
C ILE A 29 21.37 1.24 2.52
N ASP A 30 21.88 2.32 1.96
CA ASP A 30 22.83 3.26 2.57
C ASP A 30 22.17 4.56 3.07
N PHE A 31 20.86 4.56 3.21
CA PHE A 31 20.08 5.69 3.73
C PHE A 31 19.03 5.24 4.74
N ASP A 32 18.68 6.16 5.64
CA ASP A 32 17.63 5.94 6.63
C ASP A 32 16.24 6.08 5.99
N PHE A 33 15.32 5.23 6.41
CA PHE A 33 13.90 5.32 6.08
C PHE A 33 13.05 5.09 7.33
N GLU A 34 11.82 5.55 7.30
CA GLU A 34 10.80 5.20 8.29
C GLU A 34 9.77 4.25 7.68
N THR A 35 9.23 3.37 8.49
CA THR A 35 8.15 2.47 8.14
C THR A 35 6.90 2.84 8.93
N ILE A 36 5.77 3.03 8.26
CA ILE A 36 4.49 3.35 8.89
C ILE A 36 3.52 2.24 8.52
N VAL A 37 3.19 1.40 9.50
CA VAL A 37 2.19 0.35 9.33
C VAL A 37 0.83 0.88 9.72
N LEU A 38 -0.09 0.86 8.76
CA LEU A 38 -1.44 1.38 8.84
C LEU A 38 -2.41 0.20 9.01
N ASN A 39 -2.76 -0.11 10.26
CA ASN A 39 -3.76 -1.15 10.53
C ASN A 39 -5.15 -0.57 10.28
N ASP A 40 -5.77 -1.02 9.19
CA ASP A 40 -6.98 -0.43 8.65
C ASP A 40 -8.24 -1.18 9.05
N GLY A 41 -8.84 -0.75 10.12
CA GLY A 41 -10.22 -1.07 10.45
C GLY A 41 -10.49 -2.00 11.62
N ILE A 42 -9.66 -3.00 11.91
CA ILE A 42 -9.89 -3.95 13.02
C ILE A 42 -8.61 -4.13 13.82
N PRO A 43 -8.62 -3.95 15.15
CA PRO A 43 -7.49 -4.33 15.98
C PRO A 43 -7.24 -5.84 15.89
N ASP A 44 -6.00 -6.21 15.62
CA ASP A 44 -5.52 -7.59 15.54
C ASP A 44 -4.07 -7.68 16.03
N GLU A 45 -3.35 -8.76 15.76
CA GLU A 45 -1.98 -8.98 16.16
C GLU A 45 -0.96 -8.06 15.45
N THR A 46 -1.39 -7.22 14.51
CA THR A 46 -0.52 -6.29 13.75
C THR A 46 0.28 -5.38 14.70
N GLU A 47 -0.34 -4.87 15.77
CA GLU A 47 0.37 -4.00 16.72
C GLU A 47 1.50 -4.75 17.45
N ALA A 48 1.23 -5.97 17.92
CA ALA A 48 2.24 -6.79 18.59
C ALA A 48 3.41 -7.12 17.66
N LEU A 49 3.11 -7.51 16.42
CA LEU A 49 4.12 -7.75 15.39
C LEU A 49 4.97 -6.49 15.10
N CYS A 50 4.36 -5.32 15.01
CA CYS A 50 5.07 -4.07 14.77
C CYS A 50 6.08 -3.74 15.89
N ARG A 51 5.76 -4.06 17.14
CA ARG A 51 6.68 -3.87 18.29
C ARG A 51 7.96 -4.69 18.16
N GLU A 52 7.91 -5.89 17.55
CA GLU A 52 9.09 -6.72 17.31
C GLU A 52 10.08 -6.09 16.32
N TYR A 53 9.60 -5.25 15.39
CA TYR A 53 10.40 -4.61 14.35
C TYR A 53 10.68 -3.12 14.63
N GLN A 54 10.17 -2.57 15.71
CA GLN A 54 10.19 -1.14 15.98
C GLN A 54 11.60 -0.54 15.89
N ASP A 55 12.57 -1.17 16.54
CA ASP A 55 13.95 -0.68 16.59
C ASP A 55 14.75 -1.02 15.32
N ILE A 56 14.30 -2.01 14.55
CA ILE A 56 14.99 -2.46 13.34
C ILE A 56 14.62 -1.59 12.14
N LEU A 57 13.36 -1.18 12.03
CA LEU A 57 12.79 -0.53 10.84
C LEU A 57 12.37 0.93 11.07
N ASN A 58 12.76 1.56 12.19
CA ASN A 58 12.20 2.88 12.57
C ASN A 58 10.67 2.89 12.35
N LEU A 59 10.00 1.89 12.92
CA LEU A 59 8.62 1.55 12.61
C LEU A 59 7.65 2.28 13.53
N LYS A 60 6.62 2.88 12.93
CA LYS A 60 5.45 3.46 13.62
C LYS A 60 4.21 2.62 13.29
N TYR A 61 3.52 2.15 14.32
CA TYR A 61 2.20 1.54 14.18
C TYR A 61 1.10 2.60 14.29
N VAL A 62 0.11 2.55 13.41
CA VAL A 62 -1.04 3.45 13.39
C VAL A 62 -2.31 2.65 13.16
N PHE A 63 -3.23 2.70 14.10
CA PHE A 63 -4.59 2.23 13.90
C PHE A 63 -5.42 3.34 13.26
N THR A 64 -5.96 3.10 12.06
CA THR A 64 -6.65 4.14 11.27
C THR A 64 -8.12 4.33 11.65
N GLY A 65 -8.62 3.53 12.58
CA GLY A 65 -10.00 3.56 13.06
C GLY A 65 -10.96 2.75 12.18
N GLN A 66 -12.11 2.41 12.75
CA GLN A 66 -13.19 1.70 12.05
C GLN A 66 -13.95 2.66 11.14
N ARG A 67 -14.12 2.31 9.88
CA ARG A 67 -14.76 3.15 8.89
C ARG A 67 -16.05 2.58 8.29
N ASN A 68 -16.13 1.29 8.09
CA ASN A 68 -17.30 0.60 7.51
C ASN A 68 -18.36 0.31 8.58
N GLN A 69 -18.76 1.33 9.33
CA GLN A 69 -19.81 1.18 10.33
C GLN A 69 -21.17 1.06 9.64
N GLY A 70 -21.81 -0.10 9.78
CA GLY A 70 -23.14 -0.37 9.25
C GLY A 70 -23.19 -0.91 7.82
N GLY A 71 -22.04 -1.18 7.17
CA GLY A 71 -21.97 -1.84 5.87
C GLY A 71 -21.78 -3.36 6.00
N GLU A 72 -22.18 -4.11 4.97
CA GLU A 72 -21.94 -5.55 4.89
C GLU A 72 -20.49 -5.89 4.52
N LEU A 73 -19.73 -4.94 3.94
CA LEU A 73 -18.33 -5.11 3.58
C LEU A 73 -17.43 -5.07 4.80
N LEU A 74 -16.64 -6.13 4.95
CA LEU A 74 -15.68 -6.29 6.05
C LEU A 74 -14.37 -5.54 5.82
N TYR A 75 -14.10 -5.07 4.60
CA TYR A 75 -12.90 -4.32 4.24
C TYR A 75 -13.26 -3.02 3.54
N ARG A 76 -12.28 -2.15 3.42
CA ARG A 76 -12.44 -0.82 2.83
C ARG A 76 -11.27 -0.49 1.92
N VAL A 77 -11.49 0.53 1.09
CA VAL A 77 -10.47 1.03 0.15
C VAL A 77 -9.21 1.43 0.91
N PRO A 78 -8.04 0.86 0.58
CA PRO A 78 -6.79 1.13 1.29
C PRO A 78 -6.30 2.58 1.15
N GLY A 79 -6.74 3.29 0.12
CA GLY A 79 -6.38 4.68 -0.14
C GLY A 79 -6.65 5.63 1.02
N PHE A 80 -7.69 5.36 1.82
CA PHE A 80 -7.95 6.14 3.02
C PHE A 80 -6.86 6.02 4.07
N ALA A 81 -6.39 4.79 4.34
CA ALA A 81 -5.30 4.56 5.27
C ALA A 81 -4.00 5.15 4.75
N ILE A 82 -3.74 5.04 3.44
CA ILE A 82 -2.57 5.63 2.79
C ILE A 82 -2.55 7.16 2.98
N ASN A 83 -3.69 7.83 2.86
CA ASN A 83 -3.81 9.27 3.12
C ASN A 83 -3.38 9.64 4.54
N ILE A 84 -3.80 8.87 5.54
CA ILE A 84 -3.39 9.05 6.95
C ILE A 84 -1.86 8.88 7.05
N GLY A 85 -1.32 7.81 6.47
CA GLY A 85 0.11 7.55 6.45
C GLY A 85 0.90 8.69 5.81
N ALA A 86 0.46 9.18 4.66
CA ALA A 86 1.11 10.29 3.96
C ALA A 86 1.12 11.60 4.78
N ARG A 87 0.08 11.85 5.60
CA ARG A 87 0.02 13.03 6.47
C ARG A 87 1.03 12.98 7.62
N ILE A 88 1.27 11.81 8.18
CA ILE A 88 2.21 11.65 9.30
C ILE A 88 3.63 11.33 8.85
N ALA A 89 3.82 10.98 7.58
CA ALA A 89 5.12 10.70 6.98
C ALA A 89 6.02 11.93 6.97
N SER A 90 7.30 11.73 7.26
CA SER A 90 8.33 12.78 7.23
C SER A 90 9.19 12.73 5.94
N GLY A 91 9.06 11.67 5.15
CA GLY A 91 9.84 11.45 3.93
C GLY A 91 9.45 12.36 2.77
N ASP A 92 10.42 12.65 1.92
CA ASP A 92 10.24 13.36 0.66
C ASP A 92 9.73 12.40 -0.43
N ILE A 93 10.03 11.11 -0.28
CA ILE A 93 9.50 10.01 -1.10
C ILE A 93 8.57 9.16 -0.24
N LEU A 94 7.38 8.87 -0.77
CA LEU A 94 6.41 7.93 -0.21
C LEU A 94 6.46 6.64 -1.00
N ILE A 95 6.68 5.50 -0.34
CA ILE A 95 6.51 4.17 -0.92
C ILE A 95 5.18 3.62 -0.41
N ILE A 96 4.21 3.49 -1.30
CA ILE A 96 2.93 2.85 -1.02
C ILE A 96 3.12 1.35 -1.14
N SER A 97 2.73 0.60 -0.12
CA SER A 97 2.85 -0.86 -0.04
C SER A 97 1.64 -1.47 0.66
N CYS A 98 1.40 -2.75 0.45
CA CYS A 98 0.45 -3.54 1.21
C CYS A 98 1.16 -4.64 2.01
N ALA A 99 0.47 -5.21 2.98
CA ALA A 99 1.03 -6.22 3.90
C ALA A 99 1.58 -7.45 3.19
N GLU A 100 1.08 -7.75 2.00
CA GLU A 100 1.38 -8.94 1.21
C GLU A 100 2.65 -8.84 0.36
N MET A 101 3.33 -7.67 0.34
CA MET A 101 4.50 -7.51 -0.52
C MET A 101 5.75 -8.07 0.14
N PHE A 102 6.40 -9.02 -0.54
CA PHE A 102 7.68 -9.59 -0.13
C PHE A 102 8.80 -9.07 -1.03
N HIS A 103 9.83 -8.45 -0.42
CA HIS A 103 10.92 -7.80 -1.14
C HIS A 103 12.02 -8.80 -1.50
N ILE A 104 12.35 -8.94 -2.80
CA ILE A 104 13.26 -9.97 -3.30
C ILE A 104 14.72 -9.50 -3.32
N ASN A 105 14.96 -8.30 -3.78
CA ASN A 105 16.31 -7.73 -3.90
C ASN A 105 16.39 -6.42 -3.12
N ASN A 106 17.36 -5.56 -3.42
CA ASN A 106 17.41 -4.21 -2.84
C ASN A 106 16.26 -3.34 -3.40
N THR A 107 15.04 -3.76 -3.11
CA THR A 107 13.79 -3.25 -3.70
C THR A 107 13.61 -1.77 -3.36
N ILE A 108 13.85 -1.37 -2.11
CA ILE A 108 13.63 0.00 -1.65
C ILE A 108 14.64 0.96 -2.32
N GLY A 109 15.92 0.60 -2.34
CA GLY A 109 16.94 1.40 -3.02
C GLY A 109 16.67 1.55 -4.51
N LEU A 110 16.25 0.47 -5.19
CA LEU A 110 15.94 0.48 -6.62
C LEU A 110 14.67 1.29 -6.96
N LEU A 111 13.67 1.32 -6.07
CA LEU A 111 12.47 2.15 -6.25
C LEU A 111 12.75 3.64 -6.05
N THR A 112 13.60 3.99 -5.11
CA THR A 112 13.84 5.39 -4.75
C THR A 112 14.87 6.08 -5.63
N ALA A 113 15.87 5.34 -6.16
CA ALA A 113 16.94 5.89 -6.95
C ALA A 113 16.50 6.80 -8.13
N PRO A 114 15.52 6.41 -8.97
CA PRO A 114 15.09 7.26 -10.08
C PRO A 114 14.41 8.55 -9.62
N LEU A 115 13.74 8.58 -8.46
CA LEU A 115 13.08 9.77 -7.93
C LEU A 115 14.07 10.85 -7.46
N GLY A 116 15.30 10.46 -7.16
CA GLY A 116 16.38 11.40 -6.86
C GLY A 116 16.80 12.25 -8.06
N TYR A 117 16.52 11.81 -9.28
CA TYR A 117 16.82 12.53 -10.52
C TYR A 117 15.59 13.22 -11.13
N ASP A 118 14.42 12.60 -10.97
CA ASP A 118 13.18 13.12 -11.52
C ASP A 118 12.01 12.89 -10.54
N PRO A 119 11.56 13.93 -9.84
CA PRO A 119 10.48 13.84 -8.86
C PRO A 119 9.10 13.52 -9.48
N ARG A 120 8.96 13.62 -10.80
CA ARG A 120 7.72 13.29 -11.51
C ARG A 120 7.61 11.83 -11.94
N LEU A 121 8.48 10.97 -11.41
CA LEU A 121 8.35 9.53 -11.65
C LEU A 121 7.45 8.87 -10.61
N MET A 122 6.68 7.88 -11.07
CA MET A 122 6.04 6.86 -10.27
C MET A 122 6.84 5.58 -10.47
N ALA A 123 7.74 5.27 -9.54
CA ALA A 123 8.61 4.11 -9.68
C ALA A 123 7.89 2.85 -9.18
N THR A 124 7.89 1.80 -9.99
CA THR A 124 7.23 0.53 -9.70
C THR A 124 8.21 -0.65 -9.80
N ALA A 125 7.88 -1.74 -9.12
CA ALA A 125 8.65 -2.96 -9.09
C ALA A 125 8.20 -3.96 -10.17
N ILE A 126 9.06 -4.90 -10.54
CA ILE A 126 8.68 -6.13 -11.22
C ILE A 126 8.04 -7.04 -10.17
N GLY A 127 6.73 -7.22 -10.24
CA GLY A 127 5.96 -8.01 -9.30
C GLY A 127 5.50 -9.34 -9.86
N MET A 128 5.44 -10.35 -9.00
CA MET A 128 4.84 -11.66 -9.26
C MET A 128 3.74 -11.92 -8.26
N ASP A 129 2.71 -12.66 -8.69
CA ASP A 129 1.55 -13.02 -7.86
C ASP A 129 1.70 -14.48 -7.41
N ASP A 130 1.84 -14.72 -6.10
CA ASP A 130 2.02 -16.05 -5.52
C ASP A 130 0.72 -16.86 -5.61
N ASP A 131 0.85 -18.14 -5.86
CA ASP A 131 -0.24 -19.12 -5.88
C ASP A 131 -0.44 -19.84 -4.52
N GLY A 132 0.30 -19.43 -3.51
CA GLY A 132 0.35 -20.02 -2.17
C GLY A 132 1.60 -20.84 -1.91
N SER A 133 2.23 -21.38 -2.94
CA SER A 133 3.40 -22.25 -2.79
C SER A 133 4.63 -21.52 -2.25
N PHE A 134 4.78 -20.24 -2.54
CA PHE A 134 5.87 -19.44 -2.01
C PHE A 134 5.65 -19.10 -0.53
N LEU A 135 4.43 -18.72 -0.16
CA LEU A 135 4.08 -18.47 1.24
C LEU A 135 4.27 -19.70 2.11
N ASP A 136 3.83 -20.86 1.62
CA ASP A 136 4.04 -22.14 2.32
C ASP A 136 5.53 -22.44 2.50
N TYR A 137 6.32 -22.25 1.43
CA TYR A 137 7.76 -22.42 1.50
C TYR A 137 8.43 -21.47 2.50
N LEU A 138 8.01 -20.19 2.56
CA LEU A 138 8.50 -19.25 3.57
C LEU A 138 8.23 -19.71 5.00
N ASN A 139 7.03 -20.23 5.24
CA ASN A 139 6.64 -20.75 6.56
C ASN A 139 7.44 -21.97 6.97
N GLU A 140 7.65 -22.93 6.04
CA GLU A 140 8.41 -24.16 6.30
C GLU A 140 9.91 -23.92 6.50
N ASN A 141 10.48 -22.96 5.77
CA ASN A 141 11.93 -22.73 5.76
C ASN A 141 12.36 -21.48 6.56
N HIS A 142 11.46 -20.91 7.37
CA HIS A 142 11.75 -19.73 8.19
C HIS A 142 12.34 -18.55 7.38
N GLY A 143 11.85 -18.36 6.16
CA GLY A 143 12.29 -17.31 5.26
C GLY A 143 13.63 -17.55 4.54
N ARG A 144 14.22 -18.72 4.66
CA ARG A 144 15.46 -19.06 3.94
C ARG A 144 15.14 -19.66 2.58
N PHE A 145 15.55 -19.02 1.48
CA PHE A 145 15.34 -19.54 0.13
C PHE A 145 16.24 -18.86 -0.91
N ASP A 146 16.31 -19.47 -2.10
CA ASP A 146 16.94 -18.86 -3.26
C ASP A 146 15.91 -17.98 -3.99
N TYR A 147 16.03 -16.67 -3.82
CA TYR A 147 15.15 -15.67 -4.44
C TYR A 147 15.08 -15.77 -5.96
N HIS A 148 16.19 -16.06 -6.63
CA HIS A 148 16.23 -16.12 -8.09
C HIS A 148 15.45 -17.31 -8.64
N ALA A 149 15.47 -18.45 -7.94
CA ALA A 149 14.76 -19.65 -8.35
C ALA A 149 13.23 -19.49 -8.30
N TYR A 150 12.71 -18.67 -7.39
CA TYR A 150 11.27 -18.51 -7.16
C TYR A 150 10.64 -17.37 -7.97
N HIS A 151 11.33 -16.25 -8.14
CA HIS A 151 10.77 -15.05 -8.76
C HIS A 151 10.22 -15.26 -10.18
N HIS A 152 10.73 -16.22 -10.94
CA HIS A 152 10.32 -16.47 -12.32
C HIS A 152 9.19 -17.48 -12.47
N ARG A 153 8.68 -18.05 -11.39
CA ARG A 153 7.69 -19.14 -11.44
C ARG A 153 6.25 -18.66 -11.49
N TYR A 154 5.98 -17.44 -11.05
CA TYR A 154 4.62 -16.95 -10.83
C TYR A 154 4.14 -16.01 -11.92
N PRO A 155 2.80 -15.89 -12.12
CA PRO A 155 2.22 -14.88 -12.99
C PRO A 155 2.69 -13.46 -12.62
N ARG A 156 2.73 -12.58 -13.61
CA ARG A 156 3.08 -11.18 -13.35
C ARG A 156 1.95 -10.45 -12.64
N LEU A 157 2.28 -9.75 -11.58
CA LEU A 157 1.42 -8.78 -10.93
C LEU A 157 1.34 -7.51 -11.79
N ASN A 158 0.18 -6.89 -11.89
CA ASN A 158 0.02 -5.57 -12.51
C ASN A 158 0.56 -4.47 -11.58
N THR A 159 1.85 -4.18 -11.66
CA THR A 159 2.51 -3.16 -10.84
C THR A 159 2.37 -1.73 -11.38
N SER A 160 1.55 -1.51 -12.42
CA SER A 160 1.10 -0.15 -12.74
C SER A 160 0.08 0.40 -11.72
N LEU A 161 -0.51 -0.47 -10.90
CA LEU A 161 -1.27 -0.11 -9.70
C LEU A 161 -0.36 -0.10 -8.47
N PRO A 162 -0.69 0.63 -7.40
CA PRO A 162 0.21 0.94 -6.29
C PRO A 162 0.32 -0.18 -5.23
N PHE A 163 0.48 -1.44 -5.64
CA PHE A 163 0.83 -2.54 -4.73
C PHE A 163 2.19 -2.33 -4.08
N LEU A 164 3.17 -1.81 -4.87
CA LEU A 164 4.46 -1.35 -4.40
C LEU A 164 4.95 -0.24 -5.33
N MET A 165 4.70 1.00 -4.96
CA MET A 165 4.95 2.17 -5.81
C MET A 165 5.59 3.29 -4.99
N ALA A 166 6.67 3.88 -5.51
CA ALA A 166 7.29 5.07 -4.96
C ALA A 166 6.87 6.31 -5.74
N VAL A 167 6.46 7.37 -5.03
CA VAL A 167 6.10 8.66 -5.59
C VAL A 167 6.71 9.78 -4.74
N HIS A 168 6.99 10.93 -5.34
CA HIS A 168 7.40 12.10 -4.57
C HIS A 168 6.21 12.61 -3.75
N ARG A 169 6.46 13.00 -2.51
CA ARG A 169 5.43 13.48 -1.57
C ARG A 169 4.65 14.66 -2.13
N ASP A 170 5.35 15.60 -2.78
CA ASP A 170 4.70 16.78 -3.35
C ASP A 170 3.71 16.41 -4.46
N GLU A 171 4.02 15.42 -5.31
CA GLU A 171 3.11 14.94 -6.35
C GLU A 171 1.87 14.24 -5.75
N PHE A 172 2.06 13.47 -4.66
CA PHE A 172 0.94 12.87 -3.92
C PHE A 172 -0.02 13.95 -3.39
N PHE A 173 0.52 15.02 -2.79
CA PHE A 173 -0.29 16.10 -2.24
C PHE A 173 -0.86 17.03 -3.32
N ALA A 174 -0.17 17.23 -4.43
CA ALA A 174 -0.65 18.05 -5.55
C ALA A 174 -1.97 17.55 -6.13
N ILE A 175 -2.18 16.23 -6.14
CA ILE A 175 -3.44 15.63 -6.59
C ILE A 175 -4.48 15.46 -5.46
N GLY A 176 -4.16 15.87 -4.22
CA GLY A 176 -5.03 15.72 -3.05
C GLY A 176 -5.11 14.30 -2.49
N GLY A 177 -4.08 13.48 -2.71
CA GLY A 177 -4.03 12.09 -2.23
C GLY A 177 -5.05 11.16 -2.90
N TYR A 178 -5.41 10.08 -2.22
CA TYR A 178 -6.53 9.22 -2.63
C TYR A 178 -7.86 9.92 -2.38
N ASP A 179 -8.83 9.65 -3.24
CA ASP A 179 -10.19 10.16 -3.07
C ASP A 179 -10.91 9.41 -1.94
N GLU A 180 -11.26 10.12 -0.86
CA GLU A 180 -11.88 9.52 0.32
C GLU A 180 -13.40 9.28 0.17
N ASP A 181 -13.97 9.53 -0.99
CA ASP A 181 -15.35 9.17 -1.28
C ASP A 181 -15.49 7.74 -1.80
N PHE A 182 -14.39 7.08 -2.22
CA PHE A 182 -14.42 5.65 -2.51
C PHE A 182 -14.67 4.83 -1.26
N THR A 183 -15.51 3.81 -1.38
CA THR A 183 -15.90 2.91 -0.29
C THR A 183 -15.79 1.45 -0.73
N GLY A 184 -15.56 0.52 0.21
CA GLY A 184 -15.47 -0.89 -0.11
C GLY A 184 -14.23 -1.24 -0.92
N PHE A 185 -14.36 -1.49 -2.22
CA PHE A 185 -13.26 -1.94 -3.07
C PHE A 185 -13.39 -1.45 -4.52
N ALA A 186 -12.28 -1.52 -5.25
CA ALA A 186 -12.09 -1.19 -6.66
C ALA A 186 -12.13 0.32 -6.99
N TYR A 187 -11.47 0.64 -8.10
CA TYR A 187 -11.36 1.94 -8.75
C TYR A 187 -10.53 3.02 -8.05
N ASP A 188 -10.28 2.94 -6.76
CA ASP A 188 -9.46 3.92 -6.02
C ASP A 188 -8.02 3.99 -6.52
N ASP A 189 -7.39 2.84 -6.75
CA ASP A 189 -6.03 2.75 -7.30
C ASP A 189 -5.97 3.25 -8.74
N ASN A 190 -6.98 2.92 -9.56
CA ASN A 190 -7.07 3.42 -10.93
C ASN A 190 -7.21 4.94 -10.96
N ASP A 191 -8.12 5.49 -10.14
CA ASP A 191 -8.32 6.93 -10.02
C ASP A 191 -7.02 7.63 -9.56
N PHE A 192 -6.33 7.07 -8.56
CA PHE A 192 -5.09 7.64 -8.04
C PHE A 192 -3.98 7.69 -9.10
N VAL A 193 -3.74 6.59 -9.80
CA VAL A 193 -2.69 6.49 -10.83
C VAL A 193 -3.02 7.39 -12.03
N GLU A 194 -4.27 7.38 -12.52
CA GLU A 194 -4.69 8.23 -13.64
C GLU A 194 -4.53 9.72 -13.32
N ARG A 195 -4.81 10.14 -12.07
CA ARG A 195 -4.63 11.54 -11.65
C ARG A 195 -3.16 11.95 -11.57
N LEU A 196 -2.28 11.06 -11.10
CA LEU A 196 -0.84 11.31 -11.15
C LEU A 196 -0.33 11.46 -12.59
N LEU A 197 -0.79 10.58 -13.51
CA LEU A 197 -0.45 10.69 -14.94
C LEU A 197 -0.98 12.00 -15.53
N ALA A 198 -2.22 12.37 -15.23
CA ALA A 198 -2.80 13.62 -15.70
C ALA A 198 -2.11 14.86 -15.10
N ASN A 199 -1.52 14.75 -13.90
CA ASN A 199 -0.69 15.80 -13.28
C ASN A 199 0.73 15.89 -13.87
N GLY A 200 1.06 15.01 -14.85
CA GLY A 200 2.34 15.01 -15.55
C GLY A 200 3.38 14.03 -14.98
N CYS A 201 3.00 13.18 -14.04
CA CYS A 201 3.86 12.08 -13.60
C CYS A 201 3.96 11.00 -14.68
N ARG A 202 5.00 10.15 -14.60
CA ARG A 202 5.27 9.07 -15.56
C ARG A 202 5.61 7.79 -14.85
N LEU A 203 5.07 6.67 -15.30
CA LEU A 203 5.43 5.35 -14.79
C LEU A 203 6.89 5.02 -15.14
N CYS A 204 7.63 4.51 -14.16
CA CYS A 204 8.99 4.04 -14.29
C CYS A 204 9.11 2.63 -13.71
N LEU A 205 9.12 1.62 -14.56
CA LEU A 205 9.39 0.23 -14.13
C LEU A 205 10.88 0.10 -13.82
N THR A 206 11.20 -0.19 -12.56
CA THR A 206 12.57 -0.36 -12.08
C THR A 206 13.02 -1.82 -12.14
N GLN A 207 14.27 -2.09 -11.69
CA GLN A 207 14.77 -3.46 -11.46
C GLN A 207 14.44 -4.00 -10.06
N ALA A 208 13.67 -3.26 -9.26
CA ALA A 208 13.12 -3.75 -8.00
C ALA A 208 12.24 -4.99 -8.24
N LYS A 209 12.35 -6.00 -7.39
CA LYS A 209 11.63 -7.26 -7.54
C LYS A 209 10.85 -7.57 -6.27
N THR A 210 9.61 -7.99 -6.44
CA THR A 210 8.72 -8.32 -5.34
C THR A 210 7.80 -9.48 -5.67
N ILE A 211 7.32 -10.18 -4.65
CA ILE A 211 6.25 -11.18 -4.74
C ILE A 211 5.09 -10.69 -3.88
N HIS A 212 3.90 -10.66 -4.46
CA HIS A 212 2.65 -10.49 -3.75
C HIS A 212 2.22 -11.84 -3.21
N LEU A 213 2.30 -11.99 -1.90
CA LEU A 213 2.01 -13.24 -1.20
C LEU A 213 0.53 -13.61 -1.34
N PHE A 214 0.26 -14.90 -1.48
CA PHE A 214 -1.08 -15.41 -1.65
C PHE A 214 -1.98 -15.09 -0.45
N HIS A 215 -3.17 -14.66 -0.77
CA HIS A 215 -4.28 -14.55 0.17
C HIS A 215 -5.61 -14.78 -0.54
N VAL A 216 -6.62 -15.20 0.22
CA VAL A 216 -7.97 -15.31 -0.31
C VAL A 216 -8.48 -13.92 -0.70
N ARG A 217 -8.89 -13.76 -1.94
CA ARG A 217 -9.49 -12.52 -2.45
C ARG A 217 -11.01 -12.60 -2.22
N HIS A 218 -11.50 -11.75 -1.36
CA HIS A 218 -12.93 -11.70 -1.02
C HIS A 218 -13.77 -10.88 -2.02
N ASP A 219 -13.10 -10.15 -2.92
CA ASP A 219 -13.72 -9.29 -3.94
C ASP A 219 -14.03 -10.00 -5.26
N LEU A 220 -13.55 -11.24 -5.43
CA LEU A 220 -13.82 -11.99 -6.64
C LEU A 220 -15.32 -12.31 -6.77
N GLY A 221 -15.92 -11.93 -7.90
CA GLY A 221 -17.34 -12.14 -8.18
C GLY A 221 -18.26 -11.01 -7.66
N LEU A 222 -17.69 -9.95 -7.07
CA LEU A 222 -18.46 -8.81 -6.55
C LEU A 222 -18.56 -7.64 -7.55
N GLU A 223 -18.20 -7.83 -8.82
CA GLU A 223 -18.19 -6.77 -9.85
C GLU A 223 -19.60 -6.20 -10.16
N GLN A 224 -20.62 -6.82 -9.64
CA GLN A 224 -22.02 -6.34 -9.71
C GLN A 224 -22.57 -5.89 -8.35
N SER A 225 -21.72 -5.88 -7.30
CA SER A 225 -22.16 -5.41 -6.00
C SER A 225 -22.48 -3.89 -6.03
N PRO A 226 -23.38 -3.41 -5.17
CA PRO A 226 -23.69 -1.98 -5.08
C PRO A 226 -22.45 -1.11 -4.85
N GLU A 227 -21.48 -1.57 -4.05
CA GLU A 227 -20.24 -0.85 -3.74
C GLU A 227 -19.33 -0.75 -4.97
N TYR A 228 -19.15 -1.85 -5.71
CA TYR A 228 -18.38 -1.83 -6.95
C TYR A 228 -19.00 -0.87 -7.97
N LEU A 229 -20.32 -0.96 -8.16
CA LEU A 229 -21.05 -0.10 -9.09
C LEU A 229 -20.97 1.37 -8.66
N TYR A 230 -21.12 1.65 -7.37
CA TYR A 230 -20.93 2.99 -6.82
C TYR A 230 -19.54 3.54 -7.13
N ASN A 231 -18.48 2.79 -6.83
CA ASN A 231 -17.11 3.23 -7.07
C ASN A 231 -16.82 3.41 -8.57
N ARG A 232 -17.35 2.52 -9.44
CA ARG A 232 -17.26 2.68 -10.88
C ARG A 232 -17.88 3.98 -11.37
N ASP A 233 -19.10 4.26 -10.93
CA ASP A 233 -19.84 5.44 -11.35
C ASP A 233 -19.20 6.73 -10.81
N LEU A 234 -18.68 6.68 -9.58
CA LEU A 234 -17.91 7.77 -8.99
C LEU A 234 -16.64 8.05 -9.81
N TYR A 235 -15.85 7.00 -10.12
CA TYR A 235 -14.65 7.10 -10.95
C TYR A 235 -14.96 7.70 -12.33
N LEU A 236 -16.00 7.21 -13.01
CA LEU A 236 -16.39 7.70 -14.33
C LEU A 236 -16.86 9.15 -14.29
N SER A 237 -17.64 9.54 -13.28
CA SER A 237 -18.16 10.90 -13.11
C SER A 237 -17.08 11.94 -12.82
N ARG A 238 -15.94 11.51 -12.24
CA ARG A 238 -14.82 12.38 -11.87
C ARG A 238 -13.65 12.32 -12.84
N LYS A 239 -13.81 11.62 -13.96
CA LYS A 239 -12.75 11.48 -14.95
C LYS A 239 -12.30 12.86 -15.46
N GLY A 240 -10.97 13.09 -15.48
CA GLY A 240 -10.37 14.37 -15.87
C GLY A 240 -10.25 15.42 -14.76
N GLN A 241 -10.86 15.20 -13.60
CA GLN A 241 -10.60 16.02 -12.42
C GLN A 241 -9.35 15.50 -11.71
N ILE A 242 -8.29 16.29 -11.64
CA ILE A 242 -7.00 15.85 -11.08
C ILE A 242 -7.00 15.89 -9.56
N VAL A 243 -7.48 16.97 -8.95
CA VAL A 243 -7.39 17.18 -7.50
C VAL A 243 -8.62 16.65 -6.78
N ARG A 244 -8.41 15.90 -5.70
CA ARG A 244 -9.46 15.37 -4.83
C ARG A 244 -9.46 16.04 -3.47
N ASN A 245 -10.47 15.74 -2.70
CA ASN A 245 -10.63 16.19 -1.31
C ASN A 245 -10.62 17.72 -1.12
N ILE A 246 -11.00 18.48 -2.16
CA ILE A 246 -10.99 19.95 -2.14
C ILE A 246 -12.01 20.45 -1.10
N GLY A 247 -11.58 21.44 -0.29
CA GLY A 247 -12.47 22.12 0.67
C GLY A 247 -12.79 21.30 1.92
N ARG A 248 -12.19 20.15 2.09
CA ARG A 248 -12.35 19.33 3.30
C ARG A 248 -11.01 18.92 3.91
N GLU A 249 -11.03 18.61 5.19
CA GLU A 249 -9.91 17.92 5.83
C GLU A 249 -9.92 16.44 5.43
N TRP A 250 -8.76 15.90 5.08
CA TRP A 250 -8.57 14.51 4.68
C TRP A 250 -7.28 13.93 5.26
N GLY A 251 -7.14 12.60 5.23
CA GLY A 251 -6.01 11.89 5.83
C GLY A 251 -6.04 11.97 7.36
N LYS A 252 -7.21 11.96 7.97
CA LYS A 252 -7.39 11.98 9.42
C LYS A 252 -7.88 10.64 9.94
N ILE A 253 -7.35 10.24 11.08
CA ILE A 253 -7.87 9.11 11.85
C ILE A 253 -9.30 9.45 12.28
N ILE A 254 -10.25 8.57 11.96
CA ILE A 254 -11.63 8.72 12.43
C ILE A 254 -11.68 8.20 13.88
N PRO A 255 -12.01 9.04 14.86
CA PRO A 255 -12.19 8.57 16.22
C PRO A 255 -13.23 7.43 16.25
N GLN A 256 -12.98 6.41 17.06
CA GLN A 256 -14.02 5.44 17.38
C GLN A 256 -15.15 6.21 18.06
N THR A 257 -16.22 6.47 17.33
CA THR A 257 -17.47 6.91 17.97
C THR A 257 -17.91 5.75 18.87
N ALA A 258 -18.15 6.04 20.14
CA ALA A 258 -18.71 5.06 21.06
C ALA A 258 -19.90 4.38 20.35
N GLN A 259 -19.89 3.03 20.29
CA GLN A 259 -21.00 2.28 19.72
C GLN A 259 -22.28 2.81 20.34
N PRO A 260 -23.33 3.11 19.56
CA PRO A 260 -24.61 3.33 20.14
C PRO A 260 -24.93 2.06 20.96
N LYS A 261 -25.14 2.23 22.26
CA LYS A 261 -25.61 1.13 23.12
C LYS A 261 -26.92 0.66 22.51
N LEU A 262 -26.91 -0.59 21.98
CA LEU A 262 -28.11 -1.32 21.62
C LEU A 262 -28.98 -1.50 22.84
#